data_ed65ecb03f1c863960e5988757e05464
#
_entry.id   ed65ecb03f1c863960e5988757e05464
#
_cell.length_a   1.000
_cell.length_b   1.000
_cell.length_c   1.000
_cell.angle_alpha   90.00
_cell.angle_beta   90.00
_cell.angle_gamma   90.00
#
_symmetry.space_group_name_H-M   'P 1'
#
loop_
_entity.id
_entity.type
_entity.pdbx_description
1 polymer ?
#
loop_
_entity_poly.entity_id
_entity_poly.type
_entity_poly.pdbx_seq_one_letter_code
_entity_poly.pdbx_strand_id
1 'polypeptide(L)'
;VPCESFWTESQMLEGNKCPDCGRETKVVKEESYFFRLSKYQDRLMDLFQNTDFVMPESRKNEMIKNFLEPGLEDLSVTRTSFDWGIKVPFDEKHIIYVWVDALCNYITALGYEGDDDTNYKKFWPADVHLVAKEIVRFHTIIWPAILMALDIPVPKRVFGHGWILFADDKMSKSKGNIVYP
;
A
#
# COMPACT_ATOMS: atom_id res chain seq x y z
N VAL A 1 8.92 -10.40 8.97
CA VAL A 1 7.90 -10.36 10.03
C VAL A 1 7.79 -8.99 10.72
N PRO A 2 8.82 -8.29 11.24
CA PRO A 2 8.60 -7.00 11.94
C PRO A 2 8.09 -5.85 11.07
N CYS A 3 8.29 -5.85 9.76
CA CYS A 3 7.75 -4.87 8.83
C CYS A 3 6.63 -5.42 7.95
N GLU A 4 6.29 -6.70 8.10
CA GLU A 4 5.24 -7.40 7.34
C GLU A 4 5.31 -7.21 5.82
N SER A 5 6.47 -6.81 5.32
CA SER A 5 6.74 -6.68 3.88
C SER A 5 7.14 -8.03 3.30
N PHE A 6 6.64 -8.32 2.11
CA PHE A 6 7.01 -9.49 1.32
C PHE A 6 7.85 -9.04 0.13
N TRP A 7 8.90 -9.79 -0.11
CA TRP A 7 9.88 -9.50 -1.14
C TRP A 7 10.16 -10.77 -1.93
N THR A 8 10.26 -10.65 -3.23
CA THR A 8 10.79 -11.74 -4.07
C THR A 8 12.30 -11.84 -3.90
N GLU A 9 12.90 -12.96 -4.30
CA GLU A 9 14.36 -13.12 -4.22
C GLU A 9 15.11 -11.99 -4.94
N SER A 10 14.58 -11.52 -6.07
CA SER A 10 15.17 -10.43 -6.85
C SER A 10 15.12 -9.05 -6.19
N GLN A 11 14.24 -8.88 -5.22
CA GLN A 11 14.03 -7.61 -4.50
C GLN A 11 14.76 -7.55 -3.16
N MET A 12 15.33 -8.66 -2.70
CA MET A 12 16.06 -8.72 -1.43
C MET A 12 17.47 -8.12 -1.55
N LEU A 13 17.95 -7.55 -0.44
CA LEU A 13 19.36 -7.15 -0.33
C LEU A 13 20.26 -8.38 -0.21
N GLU A 14 21.55 -8.19 -0.48
CA GLU A 14 22.57 -9.23 -0.33
C GLU A 14 22.50 -9.87 1.06
N GLY A 15 22.57 -11.21 1.12
CA GLY A 15 22.42 -11.98 2.35
C GLY A 15 20.96 -12.17 2.78
N ASN A 16 20.00 -12.15 1.86
CA ASN A 16 18.55 -12.35 2.12
C ASN A 16 17.98 -11.37 3.15
N LYS A 17 18.35 -10.10 3.04
CA LYS A 17 17.89 -9.06 3.96
C LYS A 17 16.74 -8.24 3.36
N CYS A 18 15.83 -7.84 4.23
CA CYS A 18 14.72 -6.98 3.88
C CYS A 18 15.21 -5.58 3.46
N PRO A 19 14.83 -5.07 2.28
CA PRO A 19 15.21 -3.73 1.82
C PRO A 19 14.74 -2.59 2.74
N ASP A 20 13.59 -2.78 3.41
CA ASP A 20 13.01 -1.74 4.26
C ASP A 20 13.68 -1.62 5.64
N CYS A 21 14.06 -2.74 6.24
CA CYS A 21 14.51 -2.75 7.64
C CYS A 21 15.88 -3.40 7.87
N GLY A 22 16.51 -3.96 6.82
CA GLY A 22 17.82 -4.60 6.89
C GLY A 22 17.89 -5.93 7.65
N ARG A 23 16.77 -6.42 8.20
CA ARG A 23 16.73 -7.69 8.95
C ARG A 23 16.69 -8.89 8.02
N GLU A 24 17.14 -10.04 8.52
CA GLU A 24 17.06 -11.30 7.79
C GLU A 24 15.59 -11.65 7.47
N THR A 25 15.36 -12.10 6.24
CA THR A 25 14.06 -12.61 5.79
C THR A 25 14.00 -14.13 5.99
N LYS A 26 12.79 -14.65 6.14
CA LYS A 26 12.53 -16.10 6.16
C LYS A 26 11.70 -16.47 4.95
N VAL A 27 12.07 -17.54 4.26
CA VAL A 27 11.23 -18.12 3.22
C VAL A 27 10.03 -18.78 3.90
N VAL A 28 8.83 -18.29 3.57
CA VAL A 28 7.58 -18.85 4.03
C VAL A 28 6.83 -19.39 2.81
N LYS A 29 6.43 -20.65 2.86
CA LYS A 29 5.50 -21.22 1.88
C LYS A 29 4.11 -21.18 2.49
N GLU A 30 3.26 -20.41 1.90
CA GLU A 30 1.90 -20.17 2.39
C GLU A 30 0.93 -20.22 1.20
N GLU A 31 -0.21 -20.88 1.40
CA GLU A 31 -1.32 -20.80 0.45
C GLU A 31 -1.90 -19.39 0.51
N SER A 32 -2.14 -18.77 -0.64
CA SER A 32 -2.63 -17.40 -0.70
C SER A 32 -3.46 -17.15 -1.94
N TYR A 33 -4.46 -16.28 -1.81
CA TYR A 33 -5.13 -15.67 -2.95
C TYR A 33 -4.31 -14.50 -3.46
N PHE A 34 -4.29 -14.32 -4.78
CA PHE A 34 -3.55 -13.26 -5.43
C PHE A 34 -4.49 -12.28 -6.12
N PHE A 35 -4.28 -11.00 -5.86
CA PHE A 35 -4.84 -9.92 -6.65
C PHE A 35 -3.97 -9.71 -7.89
N ARG A 36 -4.60 -9.79 -9.07
CA ARG A 36 -3.88 -9.64 -10.34
C ARG A 36 -3.49 -8.17 -10.57
N LEU A 37 -2.51 -7.70 -9.81
CA LEU A 37 -2.00 -6.33 -9.86
C LEU A 37 -1.38 -6.03 -11.23
N SER A 38 -0.73 -7.00 -11.85
CA SER A 38 -0.13 -6.90 -13.19
C SER A 38 -1.12 -6.46 -14.27
N LYS A 39 -2.42 -6.80 -14.13
CA LYS A 39 -3.49 -6.37 -15.06
C LYS A 39 -3.65 -4.84 -15.11
N TYR A 40 -3.26 -4.13 -14.09
CA TYR A 40 -3.44 -2.68 -13.96
C TYR A 40 -2.19 -1.88 -14.35
N GLN A 41 -1.13 -2.54 -14.80
CA GLN A 41 0.16 -1.96 -15.18
C GLN A 41 0.02 -0.74 -16.09
N ASP A 42 -0.64 -0.91 -17.24
CA ASP A 42 -0.76 0.15 -18.27
C ASP A 42 -1.63 1.31 -17.77
N ARG A 43 -2.73 1.01 -17.05
CA ARG A 43 -3.60 2.04 -16.48
C ARG A 43 -2.89 2.86 -15.40
N LEU A 44 -2.06 2.22 -14.59
CA LEU A 44 -1.25 2.91 -13.58
C LEU A 44 -0.16 3.75 -14.25
N MET A 45 0.53 3.21 -15.26
CA MET A 45 1.54 3.97 -15.99
C MET A 45 0.93 5.22 -16.64
N ASP A 46 -0.23 5.10 -17.26
CA ASP A 46 -0.99 6.22 -17.83
C ASP A 46 -1.35 7.27 -16.75
N LEU A 47 -1.89 6.81 -15.61
CA LEU A 47 -2.22 7.69 -14.48
C LEU A 47 -0.99 8.46 -13.98
N PHE A 48 0.17 7.81 -13.88
CA PHE A 48 1.40 8.45 -13.44
C PHE A 48 1.95 9.43 -14.47
N GLN A 49 1.94 9.07 -15.75
CA GLN A 49 2.57 9.89 -16.79
C GLN A 49 1.72 11.10 -17.19
N ASN A 50 0.41 10.94 -17.26
CA ASN A 50 -0.50 11.91 -17.85
C ASN A 50 -1.25 12.78 -16.83
N THR A 51 -0.95 12.60 -15.51
CA THR A 51 -1.58 13.40 -14.46
C THR A 51 -0.60 13.80 -13.36
N ASP A 52 -1.05 14.70 -12.47
CA ASP A 52 -0.35 15.08 -11.24
C ASP A 52 -0.76 14.18 -10.06
N PHE A 53 -1.12 12.92 -10.35
CA PHE A 53 -1.58 11.99 -9.32
C PHE A 53 -0.55 11.78 -8.20
N VAL A 54 0.74 11.69 -8.53
CA VAL A 54 1.81 11.46 -7.55
C VAL A 54 2.70 12.69 -7.41
N MET A 55 2.82 13.18 -6.18
CA MET A 55 3.65 14.33 -5.81
C MET A 55 4.53 14.00 -4.59
N PRO A 56 5.71 14.63 -4.45
CA PRO A 56 6.41 15.42 -5.45
C PRO A 56 6.96 14.57 -6.60
N GLU A 57 7.48 15.21 -7.63
CA GLU A 57 8.03 14.57 -8.84
C GLU A 57 9.10 13.50 -8.51
N SER A 58 9.89 13.71 -7.47
CA SER A 58 10.87 12.72 -6.99
C SER A 58 10.21 11.39 -6.59
N ARG A 59 9.04 11.42 -5.97
CA ARG A 59 8.29 10.22 -5.59
C ARG A 59 7.64 9.55 -6.81
N LYS A 60 7.13 10.33 -7.74
CA LYS A 60 6.63 9.85 -9.03
C LYS A 60 7.71 9.05 -9.76
N ASN A 61 8.88 9.66 -9.94
CA ASN A 61 10.01 9.03 -10.63
C ASN A 61 10.53 7.77 -9.90
N GLU A 62 10.58 7.79 -8.57
CA GLU A 62 10.94 6.63 -7.76
C GLU A 62 9.98 5.44 -7.99
N MET A 63 8.68 5.69 -7.98
CA MET A 63 7.68 4.64 -8.19
C MET A 63 7.71 4.10 -9.63
N ILE A 64 7.86 4.96 -10.62
CA ILE A 64 7.99 4.54 -12.01
C ILE A 64 9.20 3.64 -12.19
N LYS A 65 10.39 4.09 -11.79
CA LYS A 65 11.65 3.36 -12.03
C LYS A 65 11.74 2.05 -11.24
N ASN A 66 11.27 2.06 -9.99
CA ASN A 66 11.49 0.91 -9.12
C ASN A 66 10.38 -0.14 -9.23
N PHE A 67 9.21 0.22 -9.71
CA PHE A 67 8.05 -0.69 -9.70
C PHE A 67 7.32 -0.79 -11.03
N LEU A 68 7.06 0.33 -11.72
CA LEU A 68 6.29 0.29 -12.96
C LEU A 68 7.13 -0.12 -14.17
N GLU A 69 8.33 0.40 -14.35
CA GLU A 69 9.21 0.03 -15.48
C GLU A 69 9.66 -1.44 -15.44
N PRO A 70 10.01 -2.04 -14.28
CA PRO A 70 10.32 -3.46 -14.22
C PRO A 70 9.11 -4.38 -14.45
N GLY A 71 7.90 -3.84 -14.37
CA GLY A 71 6.65 -4.61 -14.44
C GLY A 71 6.12 -5.01 -13.07
N LEU A 72 4.80 -4.94 -12.90
CA LEU A 72 4.14 -5.29 -11.65
C LEU A 72 3.91 -6.81 -11.57
N GLU A 73 4.25 -7.38 -10.43
CA GLU A 73 3.90 -8.76 -10.07
C GLU A 73 2.55 -8.78 -9.33
N ASP A 74 1.84 -9.92 -9.44
CA ASP A 74 0.58 -10.12 -8.73
C ASP A 74 0.79 -10.14 -7.21
N LEU A 75 -0.14 -9.55 -6.48
CA LEU A 75 -0.03 -9.31 -5.05
C LEU A 75 -0.75 -10.39 -4.24
N SER A 76 -0.04 -11.07 -3.34
CA SER A 76 -0.64 -11.94 -2.33
C SER A 76 -1.47 -11.11 -1.34
N VAL A 77 -2.79 -11.38 -1.27
CA VAL A 77 -3.76 -10.57 -0.50
C VAL A 77 -4.38 -11.31 0.68
N THR A 78 -3.93 -12.53 0.96
CA THR A 78 -4.39 -13.29 2.13
C THR A 78 -3.24 -13.96 2.86
N ARG A 79 -3.50 -14.42 4.10
CA ARG A 79 -2.57 -15.15 4.96
C ARG A 79 -3.27 -16.32 5.61
N THR A 80 -2.51 -17.40 5.90
CA THR A 80 -2.97 -18.56 6.64
C THR A 80 -2.10 -18.87 7.87
N SER A 81 -1.06 -18.07 8.10
CA SER A 81 -0.08 -18.28 9.18
C SER A 81 -0.54 -17.78 10.56
N PHE A 82 -1.69 -17.13 10.65
CA PHE A 82 -2.31 -16.65 11.90
C PHE A 82 -3.83 -16.52 11.76
N ASP A 83 -4.55 -16.49 12.90
CA ASP A 83 -6.01 -16.51 12.94
C ASP A 83 -6.66 -15.14 13.23
N TRP A 84 -5.85 -14.12 13.55
CA TRP A 84 -6.36 -12.79 13.88
C TRP A 84 -6.49 -11.92 12.64
N GLY A 85 -7.66 -11.31 12.43
CA GLY A 85 -7.95 -10.41 11.32
C GLY A 85 -9.29 -10.68 10.66
N ILE A 86 -9.53 -10.04 9.51
CA ILE A 86 -10.75 -10.21 8.73
C ILE A 86 -10.64 -11.50 7.92
N LYS A 87 -11.54 -12.44 8.17
CA LYS A 87 -11.62 -13.68 7.41
C LYS A 87 -12.14 -13.44 6.00
N VAL A 88 -11.62 -14.23 5.05
CA VAL A 88 -12.13 -14.24 3.69
C VAL A 88 -13.50 -14.93 3.68
N PRO A 89 -14.60 -14.27 3.20
CA PRO A 89 -15.96 -14.79 3.34
C PRO A 89 -16.22 -16.15 2.68
N PHE A 90 -15.49 -16.46 1.61
CA PHE A 90 -15.63 -17.71 0.85
C PHE A 90 -14.57 -18.77 1.22
N ASP A 91 -13.60 -18.44 2.06
CA ASP A 91 -12.59 -19.37 2.59
C ASP A 91 -12.04 -18.89 3.93
N GLU A 92 -12.68 -19.28 5.02
CA GLU A 92 -12.38 -18.81 6.38
C GLU A 92 -11.01 -19.25 6.93
N LYS A 93 -10.28 -20.10 6.23
CA LYS A 93 -8.87 -20.40 6.56
C LYS A 93 -7.96 -19.22 6.30
N HIS A 94 -8.38 -18.32 5.40
CA HIS A 94 -7.60 -17.18 4.98
C HIS A 94 -8.02 -15.92 5.73
N ILE A 95 -7.02 -15.16 6.14
CA ILE A 95 -7.18 -13.81 6.71
C ILE A 95 -6.77 -12.80 5.65
N ILE A 96 -7.55 -11.74 5.47
CA ILE A 96 -7.24 -10.64 4.54
C ILE A 96 -5.92 -9.98 4.97
N TYR A 97 -5.04 -9.76 4.01
CA TYR A 97 -3.77 -9.08 4.23
C TYR A 97 -3.99 -7.64 4.73
N VAL A 98 -3.29 -7.27 5.79
CA VAL A 98 -3.47 -6.01 6.52
C VAL A 98 -3.49 -4.76 5.63
N TRP A 99 -2.70 -4.72 4.56
CA TRP A 99 -2.69 -3.57 3.68
C TRP A 99 -3.94 -3.46 2.80
N VAL A 100 -4.62 -4.55 2.48
CA VAL A 100 -5.92 -4.49 1.79
C VAL A 100 -6.96 -3.87 2.72
N ASP A 101 -7.03 -4.35 3.96
CA ASP A 101 -7.91 -3.78 5.00
C ASP A 101 -7.61 -2.29 5.24
N ALA A 102 -6.34 -1.96 5.51
CA ALA A 102 -5.91 -0.60 5.80
C ALA A 102 -6.21 0.39 4.66
N LEU A 103 -6.08 -0.03 3.39
CA LEU A 103 -6.37 0.83 2.24
C LEU A 103 -7.88 0.98 2.02
N CYS A 104 -8.65 -0.11 2.15
CA CYS A 104 -10.11 -0.05 2.01
C CYS A 104 -10.77 0.84 3.08
N ASN A 105 -10.12 1.02 4.24
CA ASN A 105 -10.62 1.90 5.30
C ASN A 105 -10.93 3.33 4.81
N TYR A 106 -10.23 3.85 3.80
CA TYR A 106 -10.50 5.18 3.26
C TYR A 106 -11.92 5.35 2.70
N ILE A 107 -12.51 4.31 2.15
CA ILE A 107 -13.88 4.35 1.62
C ILE A 107 -14.89 3.76 2.59
N THR A 108 -14.54 2.71 3.33
CA THR A 108 -15.45 2.08 4.29
C THR A 108 -15.80 3.01 5.46
N ALA A 109 -14.82 3.80 5.95
CA ALA A 109 -15.05 4.83 6.97
C ALA A 109 -15.98 5.95 6.50
N LEU A 110 -16.13 6.14 5.19
CA LEU A 110 -17.07 7.09 4.59
C LEU A 110 -18.46 6.48 4.34
N GLY A 111 -18.63 5.18 4.60
CA GLY A 111 -19.90 4.47 4.41
C GLY A 111 -20.10 3.85 3.02
N TYR A 112 -19.00 3.60 2.28
CA TYR A 112 -19.09 2.92 0.98
C TYR A 112 -19.79 1.56 1.13
N GLU A 113 -20.86 1.35 0.32
CA GLU A 113 -21.75 0.17 0.37
C GLU A 113 -22.38 -0.12 1.75
N GLY A 114 -22.36 0.85 2.68
CA GLY A 114 -23.05 0.75 3.96
C GLY A 114 -24.48 1.29 3.89
N ASP A 115 -25.21 1.23 5.02
CA ASP A 115 -26.58 1.73 5.13
C ASP A 115 -26.68 3.25 4.91
N ASP A 116 -25.61 3.99 5.21
CA ASP A 116 -25.47 5.44 4.97
C ASP A 116 -24.18 5.76 4.22
N ASP A 117 -24.28 6.05 2.95
CA ASP A 117 -23.18 6.43 2.06
C ASP A 117 -23.07 7.95 1.81
N THR A 118 -23.76 8.76 2.63
CA THR A 118 -23.80 10.23 2.47
C THR A 118 -22.39 10.84 2.49
N ASN A 119 -21.53 10.41 3.42
CA ASN A 119 -20.17 10.92 3.50
C ASN A 119 -19.32 10.44 2.32
N TYR A 120 -19.51 9.21 1.86
CA TYR A 120 -18.82 8.70 0.68
C TYR A 120 -19.16 9.54 -0.55
N LYS A 121 -20.44 9.77 -0.84
CA LYS A 121 -20.89 10.60 -1.97
C LYS A 121 -20.40 12.04 -1.89
N LYS A 122 -20.22 12.57 -0.69
CA LYS A 122 -19.78 13.95 -0.46
C LYS A 122 -18.26 14.14 -0.53
N PHE A 123 -17.48 13.19 -0.02
CA PHE A 123 -16.05 13.37 0.21
C PHE A 123 -15.16 12.50 -0.68
N TRP A 124 -15.71 11.49 -1.36
CA TRP A 124 -14.96 10.70 -2.30
C TRP A 124 -15.18 11.17 -3.76
N PRO A 125 -14.15 11.25 -4.62
CA PRO A 125 -12.75 10.91 -4.34
C PRO A 125 -12.04 11.97 -3.50
N ALA A 126 -11.10 11.50 -2.64
CA ALA A 126 -10.28 12.37 -1.82
C ALA A 126 -9.46 13.35 -2.69
N ASP A 127 -9.32 14.61 -2.27
CA ASP A 127 -8.48 15.59 -2.96
C ASP A 127 -7.00 15.24 -2.85
N VAL A 128 -6.56 14.83 -1.66
CA VAL A 128 -5.17 14.45 -1.38
C VAL A 128 -5.10 13.32 -0.35
N HIS A 129 -4.33 12.28 -0.66
CA HIS A 129 -3.75 11.39 0.36
C HIS A 129 -2.37 11.91 0.73
N LEU A 130 -2.23 12.42 1.95
CA LEU A 130 -0.96 12.89 2.50
C LEU A 130 -0.29 11.77 3.28
N VAL A 131 0.81 11.23 2.78
CA VAL A 131 1.44 10.01 3.32
C VAL A 131 2.95 10.16 3.43
N ALA A 132 3.56 9.43 4.38
CA ALA A 132 5.01 9.37 4.49
C ALA A 132 5.61 8.45 3.39
N LYS A 133 6.86 8.69 3.05
CA LYS A 133 7.54 8.02 1.93
C LYS A 133 7.52 6.49 2.00
N GLU A 134 7.46 5.89 3.19
CA GLU A 134 7.47 4.43 3.38
C GLU A 134 6.22 3.75 2.84
N ILE A 135 5.10 4.46 2.80
CA ILE A 135 3.81 3.91 2.38
C ILE A 135 3.33 4.46 1.03
N VAL A 136 4.17 5.24 0.34
CA VAL A 136 3.84 5.80 -0.99
C VAL A 136 3.48 4.69 -1.98
N ARG A 137 4.24 3.59 -2.03
CA ARG A 137 3.96 2.46 -2.91
C ARG A 137 2.54 1.91 -2.73
N PHE A 138 2.10 1.75 -1.49
CA PHE A 138 0.75 1.24 -1.19
C PHE A 138 -0.33 2.19 -1.69
N HIS A 139 -0.13 3.50 -1.57
CA HIS A 139 -1.12 4.52 -1.92
C HIS A 139 -1.11 4.92 -3.40
N THR A 140 0.00 4.69 -4.11
CA THR A 140 0.13 5.09 -5.52
C THR A 140 0.01 3.94 -6.50
N ILE A 141 0.24 2.69 -6.07
CA ILE A 141 0.20 1.51 -6.93
C ILE A 141 -0.93 0.58 -6.50
N ILE A 142 -0.89 0.07 -5.25
CA ILE A 142 -1.83 -0.96 -4.80
C ILE A 142 -3.24 -0.39 -4.64
N TRP A 143 -3.38 0.73 -3.95
CA TRP A 143 -4.68 1.36 -3.71
C TRP A 143 -5.42 1.76 -4.99
N PRO A 144 -4.82 2.51 -5.93
CA PRO A 144 -5.51 2.82 -7.18
C PRO A 144 -5.84 1.57 -8.00
N ALA A 145 -5.02 0.53 -7.98
CA ALA A 145 -5.36 -0.72 -8.67
C ALA A 145 -6.58 -1.42 -8.06
N ILE A 146 -6.72 -1.43 -6.72
CA ILE A 146 -7.91 -1.93 -6.03
C ILE A 146 -9.14 -1.11 -6.42
N LEU A 147 -9.05 0.22 -6.40
CA LEU A 147 -10.14 1.10 -6.81
C LEU A 147 -10.53 0.90 -8.28
N MET A 148 -9.55 0.75 -9.16
CA MET A 148 -9.77 0.44 -10.57
C MET A 148 -10.45 -0.93 -10.78
N ALA A 149 -10.20 -1.90 -9.89
CA ALA A 149 -10.85 -3.21 -9.92
C ALA A 149 -12.31 -3.16 -9.49
N LEU A 150 -12.65 -2.18 -8.65
CA LEU A 150 -14.01 -1.92 -8.15
C LEU A 150 -14.76 -0.89 -8.99
N ASP A 151 -14.15 -0.38 -10.08
CA ASP A 151 -14.67 0.73 -10.89
C ASP A 151 -14.99 2.01 -10.07
N ILE A 152 -14.20 2.23 -9.00
CA ILE A 152 -14.29 3.40 -8.12
C ILE A 152 -13.26 4.45 -8.58
N PRO A 153 -13.62 5.75 -8.59
CA PRO A 153 -12.66 6.81 -8.88
C PRO A 153 -11.45 6.79 -7.94
N VAL A 154 -10.25 6.96 -8.47
CA VAL A 154 -9.04 7.11 -7.67
C VAL A 154 -8.97 8.48 -6.99
N PRO A 155 -8.24 8.66 -5.88
CA PRO A 155 -7.96 9.97 -5.29
C PRO A 155 -7.36 10.92 -6.34
N LYS A 156 -7.62 12.21 -6.22
CA LYS A 156 -7.08 13.20 -7.17
C LYS A 156 -5.56 13.29 -7.10
N ARG A 157 -4.99 13.11 -5.89
CA ARG A 157 -3.54 13.20 -5.66
C ARG A 157 -3.07 12.38 -4.46
N VAL A 158 -1.84 11.87 -4.55
CA VAL A 158 -1.08 11.32 -3.43
C VAL A 158 0.18 12.16 -3.24
N PHE A 159 0.36 12.74 -2.07
CA PHE A 159 1.55 13.51 -1.73
C PHE A 159 2.42 12.74 -0.73
N GLY A 160 3.61 12.31 -1.19
CA GLY A 160 4.57 11.56 -0.38
C GLY A 160 5.61 12.45 0.27
N HIS A 161 5.45 12.78 1.56
CA HIS A 161 6.43 13.58 2.30
C HIS A 161 7.61 12.72 2.80
N GLY A 162 8.73 13.40 3.14
CA GLY A 162 9.89 12.79 3.79
C GLY A 162 9.60 12.37 5.24
N TRP A 163 10.59 11.78 5.89
CA TRP A 163 10.47 11.50 7.33
C TRP A 163 10.42 12.79 8.14
N ILE A 164 9.62 12.78 9.18
CA ILE A 164 9.68 13.79 10.23
C ILE A 164 10.85 13.38 11.14
N LEU A 165 11.82 14.28 11.27
CA LEU A 165 13.01 14.04 12.05
C LEU A 165 12.92 14.75 13.40
N PHE A 166 13.53 14.15 14.42
CA PHE A 166 13.78 14.76 15.71
C PHE A 166 15.24 14.47 16.09
N ALA A 167 16.02 15.52 16.31
CA ALA A 167 17.47 15.43 16.62
C ALA A 167 18.24 14.51 15.62
N ASP A 168 18.08 14.78 14.32
CA ASP A 168 18.73 14.07 13.20
C ASP A 168 18.36 12.58 13.03
N ASP A 169 17.35 12.07 13.78
CA ASP A 169 16.84 10.73 13.63
C ASP A 169 15.33 10.73 13.30
N LYS A 170 14.89 9.66 12.65
CA LYS A 170 13.47 9.45 12.35
C LYS A 170 12.66 9.46 13.64
N MET A 171 11.67 10.35 13.73
CA MET A 171 10.72 10.37 14.83
C MET A 171 9.89 9.08 14.84
N SER A 172 9.94 8.33 15.94
CA SER A 172 9.26 7.03 16.05
C SER A 172 8.86 6.71 17.48
N LYS A 173 7.64 6.19 17.66
CA LYS A 173 7.16 5.71 18.96
C LYS A 173 8.07 4.64 19.57
N SER A 174 8.55 3.72 18.73
CA SER A 174 9.44 2.63 19.18
C SER A 174 10.83 3.11 19.64
N LYS A 175 11.25 4.30 19.24
CA LYS A 175 12.49 4.94 19.67
C LYS A 175 12.30 5.91 20.84
N GLY A 176 11.07 6.23 21.21
CA GLY A 176 10.76 7.18 22.28
C GLY A 176 11.09 8.65 21.96
N ASN A 177 11.47 8.97 20.72
CA ASN A 177 11.84 10.30 20.28
C ASN A 177 10.67 11.03 19.59
N ILE A 178 9.51 11.03 20.20
CA ILE A 178 8.31 11.67 19.66
C ILE A 178 7.97 12.96 20.41
N VAL A 179 7.43 13.92 19.67
CA VAL A 179 6.82 15.13 20.23
C VAL A 179 5.31 14.97 20.13
N TYR A 180 4.64 15.12 21.26
CA TYR A 180 3.17 15.15 21.31
C TYR A 180 2.69 16.57 21.04
N PRO A 181 1.53 16.73 20.34
CA PRO A 181 0.91 18.03 20.13
C PRO A 181 0.40 18.66 21.45
#